data_28272228215a3120abcdbea91f87caa9
#
_entry.id   28272228215a3120abcdbea91f87caa9
#
_cell.length_a   1.000
_cell.length_b   1.000
_cell.length_c   1.000
_cell.angle_alpha   90.00
_cell.angle_beta   90.00
_cell.angle_gamma   90.00
#
_symmetry.space_group_name_H-M   'P 1'
#
loop_
_entity.id
_entity.type
_entity.pdbx_description
1 polymer ?
#
loop_
_entity_poly.entity_id
_entity_poly.type
_entity_poly.pdbx_seq_one_letter_code
_entity_poly.pdbx_strand_id
1 'polypeptide(L)'
;MLNQSEKNRTFVVTDQMTSHMVRFGPTRFDYVTEAEPGGQLVCCSSGELELFGHAGEWVIPPNHMVYIPHDRMFRLRARTPSSGIVAKFCRAEVGWRHDGCWVGPVGDFATQMLDYGMRWGADTVPGNRSARAYFVTLGDMLPNWFRHERIMWTPYANNSVIQKVIDYVRQEGPSVSLTEAAHHAGLSERTLRRHMQTELGQSWREFIREMRMNRAMEMLRKERRSITETAFEVGFSSSSAFSVAFQDYVGRTPSAYARSFDNRAALGLH
;
A
#
# COMPACT_ATOMS: atom_id res chain seq x y z
N MET A 1 -6.28 -5.46 -37.43
CA MET A 1 -7.06 -4.32 -36.94
C MET A 1 -7.86 -4.78 -35.73
N LEU A 2 -7.27 -4.72 -34.53
CA LEU A 2 -7.94 -5.08 -33.29
C LEU A 2 -8.56 -3.82 -32.70
N ASN A 3 -9.82 -3.96 -32.35
CA ASN A 3 -10.77 -2.92 -31.99
C ASN A 3 -10.34 -2.16 -30.72
N GLN A 4 -10.29 -0.84 -30.81
CA GLN A 4 -9.89 0.09 -29.74
C GLN A 4 -10.93 0.25 -28.61
N SER A 5 -11.99 -0.56 -28.59
CA SER A 5 -13.12 -0.40 -27.66
C SER A 5 -12.99 -1.13 -26.31
N GLU A 6 -11.91 -1.86 -26.06
CA GLU A 6 -11.71 -2.58 -24.77
C GLU A 6 -10.87 -1.81 -23.75
N LYS A 7 -10.41 -0.59 -24.06
CA LYS A 7 -9.48 0.18 -23.21
C LYS A 7 -10.13 1.02 -22.10
N ASN A 8 -11.45 1.14 -22.08
CA ASN A 8 -12.14 1.92 -21.03
C ASN A 8 -13.36 1.16 -20.52
N ARG A 9 -13.17 0.17 -19.64
CA ARG A 9 -14.26 -0.22 -18.75
C ARG A 9 -14.42 0.88 -17.71
N THR A 10 -15.17 1.90 -18.07
CA THR A 10 -15.71 2.89 -17.14
C THR A 10 -16.64 2.14 -16.19
N PHE A 11 -16.25 1.99 -14.93
CA PHE A 11 -17.15 1.49 -13.91
C PHE A 11 -18.23 2.56 -13.71
N VAL A 12 -19.45 2.28 -14.18
CA VAL A 12 -20.58 3.18 -14.03
C VAL A 12 -20.92 3.28 -12.55
N VAL A 13 -20.75 4.45 -11.98
CA VAL A 13 -21.18 4.79 -10.62
C VAL A 13 -22.70 4.94 -10.65
N THR A 14 -23.43 4.00 -10.05
CA THR A 14 -24.87 4.17 -9.80
C THR A 14 -25.07 4.70 -8.38
N ASP A 15 -25.97 5.64 -8.21
CA ASP A 15 -26.25 6.42 -7.00
C ASP A 15 -26.77 5.58 -5.79
N GLN A 16 -26.94 4.26 -5.96
CA GLN A 16 -27.22 3.28 -4.92
C GLN A 16 -26.08 2.26 -4.86
N MET A 17 -24.91 2.68 -4.36
CA MET A 17 -23.78 1.75 -4.19
C MET A 17 -24.13 0.70 -3.13
N THR A 18 -24.32 -0.52 -3.61
CA THR A 18 -24.28 -1.72 -2.78
C THR A 18 -22.81 -2.15 -2.65
N SER A 19 -22.40 -2.52 -1.44
CA SER A 19 -21.07 -3.11 -1.26
C SER A 19 -20.95 -4.41 -2.06
N HIS A 20 -19.84 -4.57 -2.74
CA HIS A 20 -19.61 -5.72 -3.61
C HIS A 20 -18.12 -6.01 -3.81
N MET A 21 -17.84 -7.24 -4.25
CA MET A 21 -16.50 -7.70 -4.57
C MET A 21 -16.29 -7.71 -6.08
N VAL A 22 -15.07 -7.35 -6.48
CA VAL A 22 -14.62 -7.44 -7.88
C VAL A 22 -13.27 -8.16 -7.92
N ARG A 23 -13.13 -9.17 -8.76
CA ARG A 23 -11.84 -9.78 -9.07
C ARG A 23 -11.32 -9.22 -10.39
N PHE A 24 -10.05 -8.84 -10.42
CA PHE A 24 -9.35 -8.53 -11.66
C PHE A 24 -8.29 -9.59 -11.96
N GLY A 25 -8.19 -9.98 -13.20
CA GLY A 25 -7.25 -10.98 -13.68
C GLY A 25 -5.88 -10.38 -14.02
N PRO A 26 -4.92 -11.19 -14.49
CA PRO A 26 -3.58 -10.71 -14.82
C PRO A 26 -3.66 -9.71 -15.99
N THR A 27 -3.69 -8.44 -15.64
CA THR A 27 -3.83 -7.34 -16.61
C THR A 27 -2.94 -6.16 -16.22
N ARG A 28 -2.58 -5.35 -17.21
CA ARG A 28 -2.00 -4.02 -17.02
C ARG A 28 -3.11 -3.00 -17.10
N PHE A 29 -3.09 -2.03 -16.21
CA PHE A 29 -4.06 -0.94 -16.22
C PHE A 29 -3.46 0.33 -15.63
N ASP A 30 -4.11 1.43 -15.94
CA ASP A 30 -3.86 2.74 -15.38
C ASP A 30 -5.24 3.38 -15.15
N TYR A 31 -5.68 3.34 -13.91
CA TYR A 31 -7.02 3.73 -13.52
C TYR A 31 -6.96 4.97 -12.65
N VAL A 32 -7.63 6.01 -13.08
CA VAL A 32 -7.83 7.25 -12.31
C VAL A 32 -9.30 7.29 -11.92
N THR A 33 -9.58 7.46 -10.65
CA THR A 33 -10.94 7.63 -10.17
C THR A 33 -11.17 9.05 -9.69
N GLU A 34 -12.38 9.53 -9.90
CA GLU A 34 -12.94 10.63 -9.14
C GLU A 34 -13.26 10.15 -7.71
N ALA A 35 -13.53 11.09 -6.81
CA ALA A 35 -13.90 10.74 -5.44
C ALA A 35 -15.16 9.88 -5.40
N GLU A 36 -15.02 8.61 -5.01
CA GLU A 36 -16.16 7.70 -4.88
C GLU A 36 -16.79 7.82 -3.47
N PRO A 37 -18.11 7.70 -3.36
CA PRO A 37 -18.80 7.86 -2.07
C PRO A 37 -18.54 6.73 -1.08
N GLY A 38 -17.95 5.61 -1.51
CA GLY A 38 -17.60 4.45 -0.70
C GLY A 38 -16.09 4.20 -0.62
N GLY A 39 -15.64 3.57 0.48
CA GLY A 39 -14.25 3.13 0.61
C GLY A 39 -13.95 1.90 -0.25
N GLN A 40 -12.68 1.65 -0.51
CA GLN A 40 -12.23 0.49 -1.28
C GLN A 40 -11.08 -0.22 -0.57
N LEU A 41 -11.17 -1.54 -0.47
CA LEU A 41 -10.06 -2.40 -0.07
C LEU A 41 -9.53 -3.10 -1.32
N VAL A 42 -8.32 -2.77 -1.74
CA VAL A 42 -7.66 -3.38 -2.89
C VAL A 42 -6.60 -4.36 -2.40
N CYS A 43 -6.74 -5.62 -2.76
CA CYS A 43 -5.78 -6.68 -2.44
C CYS A 43 -5.03 -7.09 -3.71
N CYS A 44 -3.71 -7.03 -3.70
CA CYS A 44 -2.84 -7.52 -4.77
C CYS A 44 -2.53 -9.00 -4.54
N SER A 45 -2.96 -9.87 -5.44
CA SER A 45 -2.68 -11.31 -5.38
C SER A 45 -1.41 -11.70 -6.15
N SER A 46 -1.16 -11.07 -7.30
CA SER A 46 0.06 -11.24 -8.09
C SER A 46 0.43 -9.96 -8.81
N GLY A 47 1.68 -9.84 -9.26
CA GLY A 47 2.19 -8.60 -9.84
C GLY A 47 2.48 -7.53 -8.77
N GLU A 48 2.34 -6.27 -9.13
CA GLU A 48 2.57 -5.12 -8.26
C GLU A 48 1.65 -3.99 -8.67
N LEU A 49 1.03 -3.32 -7.70
CA LEU A 49 0.21 -2.15 -7.94
C LEU A 49 0.91 -0.91 -7.38
N GLU A 50 0.73 0.20 -8.06
CA GLU A 50 1.16 1.53 -7.61
C GLU A 50 -0.10 2.37 -7.36
N LEU A 51 -0.21 2.93 -6.17
CA LEU A 51 -1.28 3.83 -5.79
C LEU A 51 -0.71 5.23 -5.62
N PHE A 52 -1.30 6.20 -6.30
CA PHE A 52 -0.96 7.61 -6.18
C PHE A 52 -2.16 8.34 -5.60
N GLY A 53 -1.97 8.97 -4.47
CA GLY A 53 -2.96 9.78 -3.80
C GLY A 53 -2.42 11.15 -3.43
N HIS A 54 -3.25 11.97 -2.86
CA HIS A 54 -2.90 13.32 -2.43
C HIS A 54 -1.75 13.35 -1.40
N ALA A 55 -1.66 12.32 -0.53
CA ALA A 55 -0.67 12.28 0.57
C ALA A 55 0.62 11.52 0.22
N GLY A 56 0.72 10.90 -0.96
CA GLY A 56 1.91 10.15 -1.35
C GLY A 56 1.69 9.09 -2.41
N GLU A 57 2.71 8.28 -2.55
CA GLU A 57 2.76 7.12 -3.44
C GLU A 57 2.96 5.86 -2.59
N TRP A 58 2.19 4.82 -2.90
CA TRP A 58 2.28 3.52 -2.26
C TRP A 58 2.55 2.44 -3.29
N VAL A 59 3.43 1.53 -2.94
CA VAL A 59 3.62 0.29 -3.70
C VAL A 59 2.89 -0.82 -2.95
N ILE A 60 2.03 -1.54 -3.67
CA ILE A 60 1.24 -2.65 -3.14
C ILE A 60 1.76 -3.93 -3.80
N PRO A 61 2.69 -4.65 -3.15
CA PRO A 61 3.22 -5.89 -3.68
C PRO A 61 2.23 -7.04 -3.51
N PRO A 62 2.52 -8.22 -4.08
CA PRO A 62 1.72 -9.41 -3.83
C PRO A 62 1.55 -9.68 -2.33
N ASN A 63 0.39 -10.19 -1.96
CA ASN A 63 0.00 -10.45 -0.56
C ASN A 63 -0.10 -9.21 0.32
N HIS A 64 -0.29 -8.05 -0.29
CA HIS A 64 -0.61 -6.83 0.42
C HIS A 64 -1.94 -6.27 -0.04
N MET A 65 -2.54 -5.51 0.82
CA MET A 65 -3.79 -4.82 0.57
C MET A 65 -3.64 -3.35 0.96
N VAL A 66 -4.44 -2.52 0.32
CA VAL A 66 -4.57 -1.11 0.66
C VAL A 66 -6.03 -0.78 0.90
N TYR A 67 -6.31 -0.04 1.95
CA TYR A 67 -7.60 0.59 2.14
C TYR A 67 -7.54 2.04 1.66
N ILE A 68 -8.44 2.40 0.75
CA ILE A 68 -8.62 3.73 0.20
C ILE A 68 -9.93 4.28 0.76
N PRO A 69 -9.88 5.34 1.58
CA PRO A 69 -11.09 5.93 2.16
C PRO A 69 -12.04 6.49 1.10
N HIS A 70 -13.31 6.66 1.49
CA HIS A 70 -14.29 7.34 0.65
C HIS A 70 -13.91 8.80 0.36
N ASP A 71 -14.49 9.36 -0.68
CA ASP A 71 -14.33 10.76 -1.10
C ASP A 71 -12.86 11.15 -1.40
N ARG A 72 -12.05 10.19 -1.88
CA ARG A 72 -10.66 10.42 -2.26
C ARG A 72 -10.45 10.15 -3.75
N MET A 73 -9.80 11.09 -4.40
CA MET A 73 -9.25 10.87 -5.74
C MET A 73 -7.95 10.09 -5.62
N PHE A 74 -7.79 9.09 -6.46
CA PHE A 74 -6.55 8.33 -6.54
C PHE A 74 -6.30 7.81 -7.96
N ARG A 75 -5.06 7.45 -8.24
CA ARG A 75 -4.65 6.71 -9.42
C ARG A 75 -4.08 5.37 -8.98
N LEU A 76 -4.63 4.29 -9.52
CA LEU A 76 -4.14 2.93 -9.30
C LEU A 76 -3.58 2.40 -10.61
N ARG A 77 -2.32 1.96 -10.62
CA ARG A 77 -1.63 1.52 -11.82
C ARG A 77 -1.00 0.14 -11.62
N ALA A 78 -1.09 -0.70 -12.63
CA ALA A 78 -0.36 -1.95 -12.75
C ALA A 78 0.55 -1.88 -13.99
N ARG A 79 1.85 -1.71 -13.79
CA ARG A 79 2.84 -1.66 -14.89
C ARG A 79 3.14 -3.05 -15.47
N THR A 80 3.00 -4.09 -14.66
CA THR A 80 3.13 -5.49 -15.04
C THR A 80 1.75 -6.16 -14.95
N PRO A 81 1.52 -7.29 -15.63
CA PRO A 81 0.29 -8.04 -15.44
C PRO A 81 0.08 -8.36 -13.95
N SER A 82 -0.98 -7.82 -13.38
CA SER A 82 -1.29 -7.94 -11.95
C SER A 82 -2.71 -8.43 -11.77
N SER A 83 -2.94 -9.19 -10.70
CA SER A 83 -4.26 -9.71 -10.35
C SER A 83 -4.58 -9.44 -8.88
N GLY A 84 -5.86 -9.42 -8.56
CA GLY A 84 -6.29 -9.19 -7.19
C GLY A 84 -7.79 -9.13 -7.00
N ILE A 85 -8.16 -8.64 -5.83
CA ILE A 85 -9.55 -8.48 -5.41
C ILE A 85 -9.75 -7.04 -4.93
N VAL A 86 -10.88 -6.46 -5.28
CA VAL A 86 -11.35 -5.19 -4.76
C VAL A 86 -12.65 -5.43 -4.00
N ALA A 87 -12.70 -5.04 -2.73
CA ALA A 87 -13.97 -4.91 -2.01
C ALA A 87 -14.36 -3.42 -2.03
N LYS A 88 -15.48 -3.12 -2.65
CA LYS A 88 -16.10 -1.79 -2.62
C LYS A 88 -17.13 -1.74 -1.50
N PHE A 89 -17.07 -0.71 -0.69
CA PHE A 89 -17.96 -0.55 0.47
C PHE A 89 -18.94 0.58 0.24
N CYS A 90 -20.17 0.35 0.65
CA CYS A 90 -21.11 1.45 0.87
C CYS A 90 -20.67 2.27 2.10
N ARG A 91 -20.79 3.60 2.03
CA ARG A 91 -20.38 4.52 3.11
C ARG A 91 -21.00 4.18 4.48
N ALA A 92 -22.21 3.63 4.48
CA ALA A 92 -22.92 3.25 5.70
C ALA A 92 -22.39 1.97 6.38
N GLU A 93 -21.54 1.20 5.69
CA GLU A 93 -21.07 -0.12 6.14
C GLU A 93 -19.64 -0.10 6.69
N VAL A 94 -18.90 0.99 6.51
CA VAL A 94 -17.57 1.16 7.09
C VAL A 94 -17.59 2.35 8.03
N GLY A 95 -17.63 2.06 9.32
CA GLY A 95 -17.59 3.08 10.38
C GLY A 95 -16.19 3.67 10.60
N TRP A 96 -15.18 3.04 10.06
CA TRP A 96 -13.79 3.44 10.23
C TRP A 96 -13.46 4.65 9.36
N ARG A 97 -13.15 5.75 10.04
CA ARG A 97 -12.76 7.01 9.39
C ARG A 97 -11.27 7.22 9.57
N HIS A 98 -10.58 7.32 8.47
CA HIS A 98 -9.18 7.72 8.47
C HIS A 98 -8.86 8.57 7.24
N ASP A 99 -7.87 9.46 7.38
CA ASP A 99 -7.56 10.46 6.36
C ASP A 99 -6.51 10.01 5.33
N GLY A 100 -5.96 8.81 5.46
CA GLY A 100 -4.90 8.28 4.60
C GLY A 100 -5.24 6.97 3.90
N CYS A 101 -4.43 6.62 2.90
CA CYS A 101 -4.40 5.28 2.35
C CYS A 101 -3.42 4.44 3.15
N TRP A 102 -3.78 3.19 3.43
CA TRP A 102 -2.95 2.28 4.21
C TRP A 102 -2.64 1.03 3.44
N VAL A 103 -1.38 0.63 3.45
CA VAL A 103 -0.90 -0.62 2.90
C VAL A 103 -0.50 -1.54 4.05
N GLY A 104 -1.02 -2.75 4.04
CA GLY A 104 -0.70 -3.78 5.01
C GLY A 104 -0.63 -5.17 4.40
N PRO A 105 0.02 -6.12 5.07
CA PRO A 105 0.09 -7.50 4.60
C PRO A 105 -1.27 -8.19 4.73
N VAL A 106 -1.59 -9.06 3.76
CA VAL A 106 -2.78 -9.91 3.82
C VAL A 106 -2.42 -11.19 4.58
N GLY A 107 -3.03 -11.38 5.74
CA GLY A 107 -2.93 -12.64 6.50
C GLY A 107 -3.85 -13.72 5.92
N ASP A 108 -3.63 -14.97 6.32
CA ASP A 108 -4.41 -16.13 5.83
C ASP A 108 -5.91 -15.96 6.08
N PHE A 109 -6.29 -15.45 7.25
CA PHE A 109 -7.68 -15.18 7.59
C PHE A 109 -8.30 -14.12 6.68
N ALA A 110 -7.58 -13.00 6.43
CA ALA A 110 -8.04 -11.95 5.53
C ALA A 110 -8.20 -12.49 4.11
N THR A 111 -7.28 -13.33 3.63
CA THR A 111 -7.38 -14.00 2.32
C THR A 111 -8.66 -14.83 2.24
N GLN A 112 -8.93 -15.68 3.23
CA GLN A 112 -10.13 -16.52 3.27
C GLN A 112 -11.41 -15.69 3.31
N MET A 113 -11.42 -14.60 4.09
CA MET A 113 -12.55 -13.67 4.13
C MET A 113 -12.81 -13.04 2.76
N LEU A 114 -11.76 -12.55 2.08
CA LEU A 114 -11.90 -11.92 0.77
C LEU A 114 -12.37 -12.94 -0.29
N ASP A 115 -11.84 -14.15 -0.30
CA ASP A 115 -12.30 -15.21 -1.20
C ASP A 115 -13.75 -15.62 -0.93
N TYR A 116 -14.14 -15.72 0.34
CA TYR A 116 -15.53 -15.98 0.72
C TYR A 116 -16.47 -14.89 0.22
N GLY A 117 -16.04 -13.63 0.26
CA GLY A 117 -16.81 -12.47 -0.18
C GLY A 117 -17.08 -12.44 -1.68
N MET A 118 -16.32 -13.16 -2.49
CA MET A 118 -16.49 -13.20 -3.94
C MET A 118 -17.88 -13.67 -4.42
N ARG A 119 -18.68 -14.26 -3.54
CA ARG A 119 -20.10 -14.59 -3.81
C ARG A 119 -21.03 -13.38 -3.95
N TRP A 120 -20.56 -12.21 -3.51
CA TRP A 120 -21.31 -10.95 -3.61
C TRP A 120 -20.63 -10.02 -4.60
N GLY A 121 -20.88 -10.26 -5.87
CA GLY A 121 -20.42 -9.42 -6.99
C GLY A 121 -21.27 -8.16 -7.18
N ALA A 122 -20.98 -7.44 -8.24
CA ALA A 122 -21.69 -6.20 -8.59
C ALA A 122 -23.19 -6.37 -8.87
N ASP A 123 -23.61 -7.60 -9.16
CA ASP A 123 -25.00 -8.04 -9.38
C ASP A 123 -25.75 -8.41 -8.10
N THR A 124 -25.11 -8.27 -6.93
CA THR A 124 -25.73 -8.55 -5.66
C THR A 124 -26.93 -7.63 -5.44
N VAL A 125 -28.09 -8.26 -5.17
CA VAL A 125 -29.36 -7.55 -5.01
C VAL A 125 -29.28 -6.58 -3.82
N PRO A 126 -29.64 -5.29 -4.00
CA PRO A 126 -29.73 -4.34 -2.90
C PRO A 126 -30.61 -4.86 -1.76
N GLY A 127 -30.16 -4.68 -0.51
CA GLY A 127 -30.88 -5.17 0.65
C GLY A 127 -30.61 -6.65 1.04
N ASN A 128 -29.69 -7.34 0.36
CA ASN A 128 -29.25 -8.67 0.76
C ASN A 128 -28.64 -8.63 2.18
N ARG A 129 -29.36 -9.21 3.15
CA ARG A 129 -28.98 -9.17 4.58
C ARG A 129 -27.63 -9.85 4.84
N SER A 130 -27.35 -10.96 4.19
CA SER A 130 -26.09 -11.69 4.37
C SER A 130 -24.91 -10.94 3.79
N ALA A 131 -25.07 -10.32 2.61
CA ALA A 131 -24.06 -9.44 2.02
C ALA A 131 -23.76 -8.26 2.95
N ARG A 132 -24.77 -7.56 3.42
CA ARG A 132 -24.61 -6.45 4.35
C ARG A 132 -23.88 -6.85 5.62
N ALA A 133 -24.29 -7.95 6.26
CA ALA A 133 -23.62 -8.45 7.48
C ALA A 133 -22.14 -8.76 7.21
N TYR A 134 -21.83 -9.36 6.06
CA TYR A 134 -20.46 -9.63 5.66
C TYR A 134 -19.64 -8.34 5.50
N PHE A 135 -20.12 -7.36 4.72
CA PHE A 135 -19.37 -6.13 4.45
C PHE A 135 -19.20 -5.26 5.70
N VAL A 136 -20.19 -5.21 6.58
CA VAL A 136 -20.05 -4.56 7.90
C VAL A 136 -18.96 -5.23 8.72
N THR A 137 -18.99 -6.57 8.83
CA THR A 137 -17.94 -7.33 9.54
C THR A 137 -16.56 -7.12 8.93
N LEU A 138 -16.48 -7.13 7.60
CA LEU A 138 -15.22 -6.88 6.89
C LEU A 138 -14.68 -5.47 7.20
N GLY A 139 -15.57 -4.46 7.20
CA GLY A 139 -15.23 -3.09 7.56
C GLY A 139 -14.73 -2.93 8.99
N ASP A 140 -15.37 -3.62 9.95
CA ASP A 140 -14.98 -3.60 11.36
C ASP A 140 -13.61 -4.28 11.61
N MET A 141 -13.17 -5.14 10.70
CA MET A 141 -11.85 -5.77 10.79
C MET A 141 -10.71 -4.91 10.27
N LEU A 142 -10.98 -3.92 9.42
CA LEU A 142 -9.94 -3.08 8.80
C LEU A 142 -8.99 -2.45 9.82
N PRO A 143 -9.44 -1.84 10.94
CA PRO A 143 -8.53 -1.26 11.92
C PRO A 143 -7.52 -2.25 12.49
N ASN A 144 -7.92 -3.51 12.63
CA ASN A 144 -7.04 -4.56 13.14
C ASN A 144 -6.04 -5.04 12.08
N TRP A 145 -6.45 -5.10 10.83
CA TRP A 145 -5.58 -5.53 9.73
C TRP A 145 -4.51 -4.50 9.40
N PHE A 146 -4.80 -3.22 9.62
CA PHE A 146 -3.89 -2.12 9.34
C PHE A 146 -3.16 -1.57 10.58
N ARG A 147 -3.00 -2.37 11.64
CA ARG A 147 -2.24 -1.95 12.84
C ARG A 147 -0.79 -1.56 12.56
N HIS A 148 -0.19 -2.16 11.53
CA HIS A 148 1.17 -1.89 11.06
C HIS A 148 1.12 -1.13 9.73
N GLU A 149 0.42 -0.02 9.72
CA GLU A 149 0.24 0.85 8.56
C GLU A 149 1.52 1.57 8.14
N ARG A 150 1.50 2.20 6.97
CA ARG A 150 2.61 2.94 6.34
C ARG A 150 3.71 2.08 5.73
N ILE A 151 3.54 0.78 5.63
CA ILE A 151 4.45 -0.09 4.91
C ILE A 151 4.41 0.29 3.42
N MET A 152 5.61 0.52 2.84
CA MET A 152 5.79 0.85 1.41
C MET A 152 5.18 2.20 0.96
N TRP A 153 5.06 3.12 1.87
CA TRP A 153 4.65 4.49 1.58
C TRP A 153 5.86 5.39 1.30
N THR A 154 5.76 6.20 0.25
CA THR A 154 6.68 7.32 0.01
C THR A 154 5.85 8.59 0.00
N PRO A 155 6.11 9.53 0.92
CA PRO A 155 5.34 10.76 0.99
C PRO A 155 5.56 11.63 -0.24
N TYR A 156 4.54 12.39 -0.61
CA TYR A 156 4.68 13.58 -1.43
C TYR A 156 4.60 14.81 -0.54
N ALA A 157 5.53 15.75 -0.75
CA ALA A 157 5.44 17.05 -0.13
C ALA A 157 4.91 18.07 -1.15
N ASN A 158 3.95 18.88 -0.74
CA ASN A 158 3.49 20.01 -1.54
C ASN A 158 4.59 21.10 -1.65
N ASN A 159 5.48 21.13 -0.69
CA ASN A 159 6.65 22.00 -0.69
C ASN A 159 7.74 21.39 -1.59
N SER A 160 8.07 22.08 -2.69
CA SER A 160 9.06 21.62 -3.67
C SER A 160 10.44 21.36 -3.10
N VAL A 161 10.81 22.06 -2.01
CA VAL A 161 12.12 21.87 -1.35
C VAL A 161 12.13 20.56 -0.56
N ILE A 162 11.02 20.24 0.12
CA ILE A 162 10.90 18.95 0.83
C ILE A 162 10.76 17.81 -0.15
N GLN A 163 10.08 18.02 -1.27
CA GLN A 163 10.05 17.00 -2.34
C GLN A 163 11.46 16.68 -2.86
N LYS A 164 12.32 17.67 -3.08
CA LYS A 164 13.73 17.45 -3.44
C LYS A 164 14.49 16.62 -2.41
N VAL A 165 14.22 16.83 -1.11
CA VAL A 165 14.82 16.00 -0.05
C VAL A 165 14.36 14.55 -0.13
N ILE A 166 13.07 14.34 -0.35
CA ILE A 166 12.51 12.99 -0.50
C ILE A 166 13.15 12.29 -1.70
N ASP A 167 13.20 12.96 -2.85
CA ASP A 167 13.78 12.43 -4.08
C ASP A 167 15.28 12.13 -3.93
N TYR A 168 16.01 12.99 -3.24
CA TYR A 168 17.43 12.79 -2.91
C TYR A 168 17.65 11.55 -2.05
N VAL A 169 16.86 11.37 -0.98
CA VAL A 169 16.96 10.16 -0.15
C VAL A 169 16.55 8.91 -0.91
N ARG A 170 15.60 9.00 -1.84
CA ARG A 170 15.23 7.87 -2.73
C ARG A 170 16.36 7.47 -3.65
N GLN A 171 17.10 8.43 -4.20
CA GLN A 171 18.20 8.21 -5.14
C GLN A 171 19.46 7.69 -4.43
N GLU A 172 19.89 8.35 -3.38
CA GLU A 172 21.14 8.06 -2.66
C GLU A 172 21.00 6.91 -1.63
N GLY A 173 19.78 6.59 -1.26
CA GLY A 173 19.47 5.56 -0.28
C GLY A 173 19.28 6.09 1.14
N PRO A 174 18.85 5.23 2.08
CA PRO A 174 18.44 5.61 3.42
C PRO A 174 19.62 5.81 4.41
N SER A 175 20.85 5.82 3.94
CA SER A 175 22.06 6.19 4.72
C SER A 175 22.34 7.68 4.75
N VAL A 176 21.64 8.46 3.95
CA VAL A 176 21.75 9.93 3.90
C VAL A 176 21.52 10.53 5.28
N SER A 177 22.45 11.37 5.72
CA SER A 177 22.34 12.12 6.98
C SER A 177 21.46 13.35 6.84
N LEU A 178 20.96 13.85 7.97
CA LEU A 178 20.20 15.11 7.99
C LEU A 178 21.01 16.28 7.44
N THR A 179 22.32 16.32 7.72
CA THR A 179 23.23 17.38 7.27
C THR A 179 23.36 17.38 5.75
N GLU A 180 23.58 16.22 5.14
CA GLU A 180 23.64 16.05 3.68
C GLU A 180 22.34 16.44 3.01
N ALA A 181 21.21 15.96 3.54
CA ALA A 181 19.89 16.29 3.02
C ALA A 181 19.57 17.78 3.11
N ALA A 182 19.92 18.42 4.24
CA ALA A 182 19.75 19.85 4.43
C ALA A 182 20.61 20.66 3.45
N HIS A 183 21.88 20.27 3.27
CA HIS A 183 22.79 20.88 2.33
C HIS A 183 22.28 20.76 0.89
N HIS A 184 21.82 19.56 0.49
CA HIS A 184 21.25 19.32 -0.84
C HIS A 184 20.02 20.20 -1.12
N ALA A 185 19.22 20.46 -0.11
CA ALA A 185 18.03 21.30 -0.22
C ALA A 185 18.30 22.81 -0.06
N GLY A 186 19.55 23.22 0.24
CA GLY A 186 19.91 24.60 0.53
C GLY A 186 19.29 25.12 1.84
N LEU A 187 19.09 24.25 2.83
CA LEU A 187 18.48 24.55 4.11
C LEU A 187 19.45 24.34 5.28
N SER A 188 19.17 25.02 6.41
CA SER A 188 19.76 24.58 7.68
C SER A 188 19.04 23.33 8.21
N GLU A 189 19.75 22.48 8.98
CA GLU A 189 19.13 21.31 9.62
C GLU A 189 17.89 21.67 10.46
N ARG A 190 17.93 22.81 11.17
CA ARG A 190 16.79 23.29 11.95
C ARG A 190 15.58 23.58 11.05
N THR A 191 15.82 24.21 9.92
CA THR A 191 14.76 24.52 8.96
C THR A 191 14.20 23.23 8.34
N LEU A 192 15.07 22.31 7.95
CA LEU A 192 14.64 21.01 7.42
C LEU A 192 13.79 20.23 8.43
N ARG A 193 14.23 20.11 9.70
CA ARG A 193 13.43 19.45 10.76
C ARG A 193 12.04 20.06 10.90
N ARG A 194 11.95 21.40 10.90
CA ARG A 194 10.66 22.08 11.00
C ARG A 194 9.77 21.77 9.81
N HIS A 195 10.28 21.82 8.58
CA HIS A 195 9.51 21.51 7.40
C HIS A 195 9.06 20.04 7.36
N MET A 196 9.93 19.10 7.74
CA MET A 196 9.55 17.68 7.84
C MET A 196 8.36 17.50 8.79
N GLN A 197 8.39 18.15 9.96
CA GLN A 197 7.29 18.07 10.91
C GLN A 197 6.02 18.74 10.39
N THR A 198 6.13 19.89 9.72
CA THR A 198 4.96 20.64 9.24
C THR A 198 4.33 20.02 8.00
N GLU A 199 5.14 19.54 7.05
CA GLU A 199 4.68 19.07 5.74
C GLU A 199 4.36 17.56 5.76
N LEU A 200 5.14 16.76 6.50
CA LEU A 200 5.00 15.30 6.53
C LEU A 200 4.48 14.76 7.87
N GLY A 201 4.35 15.63 8.89
CA GLY A 201 3.89 15.23 10.22
C GLY A 201 4.87 14.31 10.97
N GLN A 202 6.14 14.22 10.53
CA GLN A 202 7.10 13.29 11.09
C GLN A 202 8.51 13.89 11.23
N SER A 203 9.30 13.32 12.14
CA SER A 203 10.70 13.69 12.30
C SER A 203 11.57 13.08 11.20
N TRP A 204 12.78 13.66 10.99
CA TRP A 204 13.79 13.08 10.11
C TRP A 204 14.12 11.62 10.44
N ARG A 205 14.20 11.28 11.73
CA ARG A 205 14.51 9.93 12.19
C ARG A 205 13.42 8.93 11.80
N GLU A 206 12.17 9.30 11.94
CA GLU A 206 11.02 8.49 11.53
C GLU A 206 11.00 8.31 10.01
N PHE A 207 11.19 9.38 9.24
CA PHE A 207 11.27 9.33 7.79
C PHE A 207 12.38 8.39 7.30
N ILE A 208 13.61 8.51 7.82
CA ILE A 208 14.71 7.61 7.42
C ILE A 208 14.44 6.17 7.87
N ARG A 209 13.83 5.95 9.03
CA ARG A 209 13.42 4.61 9.45
C ARG A 209 12.44 3.99 8.46
N GLU A 210 11.46 4.73 8.01
CA GLU A 210 10.50 4.28 6.98
C GLU A 210 11.21 3.97 5.66
N MET A 211 12.08 4.84 5.19
CA MET A 211 12.86 4.62 3.97
C MET A 211 13.75 3.36 4.05
N ARG A 212 14.39 3.12 5.21
CA ARG A 212 15.18 1.91 5.47
C ARG A 212 14.32 0.64 5.38
N MET A 213 13.14 0.66 6.01
CA MET A 213 12.23 -0.49 5.99
C MET A 213 11.67 -0.75 4.58
N ASN A 214 11.28 0.30 3.86
CA ASN A 214 10.81 0.18 2.49
C ASN A 214 11.89 -0.43 1.57
N ARG A 215 13.14 0.02 1.68
CA ARG A 215 14.27 -0.53 0.93
C ARG A 215 14.54 -1.98 1.31
N ALA A 216 14.51 -2.30 2.61
CA ALA A 216 14.68 -3.67 3.09
C ALA A 216 13.61 -4.62 2.53
N MET A 217 12.35 -4.20 2.53
CA MET A 217 11.26 -4.99 1.96
C MET A 217 11.46 -5.22 0.46
N GLU A 218 11.90 -4.22 -0.28
CA GLU A 218 12.21 -4.36 -1.71
C GLU A 218 13.35 -5.36 -1.95
N MET A 219 14.45 -5.25 -1.22
CA MET A 219 15.60 -6.15 -1.31
C MET A 219 15.24 -7.60 -1.02
N LEU A 220 14.49 -7.84 0.06
CA LEU A 220 14.03 -9.18 0.44
C LEU A 220 13.06 -9.78 -0.57
N ARG A 221 12.21 -8.95 -1.19
CA ARG A 221 11.17 -9.37 -2.12
C ARG A 221 11.65 -9.51 -3.56
N LYS A 222 12.22 -8.43 -4.12
CA LYS A 222 12.61 -8.36 -5.53
C LYS A 222 14.00 -8.91 -5.79
N GLU A 223 14.97 -8.52 -4.97
CA GLU A 223 16.38 -8.83 -5.17
C GLU A 223 16.79 -10.15 -4.51
N ARG A 224 15.92 -10.74 -3.69
CA ARG A 224 16.15 -11.99 -2.94
C ARG A 224 17.45 -11.98 -2.15
N ARG A 225 17.83 -10.82 -1.60
CA ARG A 225 19.01 -10.66 -0.77
C ARG A 225 18.86 -11.40 0.54
N SER A 226 19.97 -11.85 1.08
CA SER A 226 20.00 -12.42 2.42
C SER A 226 19.62 -11.38 3.48
N ILE A 227 19.13 -11.86 4.62
CA ILE A 227 18.75 -10.97 5.74
C ILE A 227 19.94 -10.17 6.23
N THR A 228 21.12 -10.79 6.27
CA THR A 228 22.36 -10.16 6.71
C THR A 228 22.80 -9.06 5.74
N GLU A 229 22.83 -9.32 4.44
CA GLU A 229 23.14 -8.32 3.42
C GLU A 229 22.15 -7.16 3.48
N THR A 230 20.86 -7.48 3.56
CA THR A 230 19.80 -6.47 3.68
C THR A 230 20.00 -5.57 4.89
N ALA A 231 20.30 -6.15 6.05
CA ALA A 231 20.50 -5.40 7.29
C ALA A 231 21.63 -4.36 7.16
N PHE A 232 22.78 -4.77 6.62
CA PHE A 232 23.92 -3.87 6.45
C PHE A 232 23.65 -2.80 5.38
N GLU A 233 23.06 -3.18 4.26
CA GLU A 233 22.74 -2.26 3.15
C GLU A 233 21.79 -1.14 3.59
N VAL A 234 20.81 -1.45 4.44
CA VAL A 234 19.89 -0.42 4.97
C VAL A 234 20.40 0.27 6.24
N GLY A 235 21.68 0.05 6.59
CA GLY A 235 22.40 0.82 7.62
C GLY A 235 22.19 0.33 9.05
N PHE A 236 21.95 -0.97 9.27
CA PHE A 236 21.99 -1.57 10.60
C PHE A 236 23.38 -2.16 10.88
N SER A 237 23.81 -2.07 12.12
CA SER A 237 25.09 -2.63 12.59
C SER A 237 25.05 -4.15 12.82
N SER A 238 23.86 -4.75 12.85
CA SER A 238 23.69 -6.20 13.00
C SER A 238 22.36 -6.68 12.42
N SER A 239 22.34 -7.93 11.97
CA SER A 239 21.11 -8.60 11.49
C SER A 239 20.09 -8.80 12.60
N SER A 240 20.52 -8.91 13.86
CA SER A 240 19.61 -9.03 15.01
C SER A 240 18.86 -7.72 15.27
N ALA A 241 19.56 -6.58 15.32
CA ALA A 241 18.94 -5.28 15.49
C ALA A 241 17.98 -4.96 14.33
N PHE A 242 18.39 -5.29 13.11
CA PHE A 242 17.53 -5.20 11.93
C PHE A 242 16.27 -6.06 12.08
N SER A 243 16.40 -7.33 12.48
CA SER A 243 15.27 -8.25 12.58
C SER A 243 14.22 -7.78 13.58
N VAL A 244 14.65 -7.24 14.71
CA VAL A 244 13.73 -6.63 15.70
C VAL A 244 13.02 -5.42 15.09
N ALA A 245 13.78 -4.47 14.54
CA ALA A 245 13.21 -3.26 13.96
C ALA A 245 12.27 -3.55 12.76
N PHE A 246 12.61 -4.55 11.95
CA PHE A 246 11.79 -5.00 10.82
C PHE A 246 10.50 -5.65 11.31
N GLN A 247 10.58 -6.52 12.33
CA GLN A 247 9.40 -7.16 12.91
C GLN A 247 8.46 -6.15 13.56
N ASP A 248 9.00 -5.15 14.27
CA ASP A 248 8.22 -4.05 14.83
C ASP A 248 7.50 -3.23 13.75
N TYR A 249 8.15 -3.04 12.60
CA TYR A 249 7.62 -2.22 11.51
C TYR A 249 6.65 -3.00 10.61
N VAL A 250 7.01 -4.24 10.24
CA VAL A 250 6.28 -5.07 9.26
C VAL A 250 5.28 -6.02 9.92
N GLY A 251 5.40 -6.24 11.24
CA GLY A 251 4.61 -7.21 11.99
C GLY A 251 5.03 -8.66 11.78
N ARG A 252 6.10 -8.91 11.03
CA ARG A 252 6.65 -10.25 10.72
C ARG A 252 8.17 -10.21 10.71
N THR A 253 8.80 -11.35 11.03
CA THR A 253 10.26 -11.45 10.89
C THR A 253 10.69 -11.33 9.42
N PRO A 254 11.91 -10.81 9.11
CA PRO A 254 12.43 -10.74 7.76
C PRO A 254 12.38 -12.07 7.00
N SER A 255 12.68 -13.19 7.72
CA SER A 255 12.62 -14.55 7.14
C SER A 255 11.21 -14.98 6.78
N ALA A 256 10.23 -14.68 7.63
CA ALA A 256 8.82 -14.98 7.33
C ALA A 256 8.31 -14.11 6.18
N TYR A 257 8.73 -12.85 6.14
CA TYR A 257 8.40 -11.93 5.04
C TYR A 257 8.96 -12.45 3.70
N ALA A 258 10.26 -12.76 3.62
CA ALA A 258 10.88 -13.28 2.40
C ALA A 258 10.22 -14.58 1.91
N ARG A 259 10.01 -15.55 2.79
CA ARG A 259 9.35 -16.84 2.45
C ARG A 259 7.92 -16.70 1.95
N SER A 260 7.20 -15.66 2.35
CA SER A 260 5.82 -15.44 1.87
C SER A 260 5.73 -15.22 0.35
N PHE A 261 6.83 -14.85 -0.29
CA PHE A 261 6.92 -14.72 -1.74
C PHE A 261 7.45 -15.99 -2.44
N ASP A 262 8.24 -16.83 -1.75
CA ASP A 262 8.79 -18.06 -2.31
C ASP A 262 7.73 -19.17 -2.45
N ASN A 263 6.90 -19.37 -1.42
CA ASN A 263 5.89 -20.43 -1.40
C ASN A 263 4.83 -20.30 -2.52
N ARG A 264 4.53 -19.11 -3.00
CA ARG A 264 3.59 -18.93 -4.12
C ARG A 264 4.19 -19.25 -5.48
N ALA A 265 5.48 -18.99 -5.67
CA ALA A 265 6.20 -19.41 -6.89
C ALA A 265 6.27 -20.95 -7.00
N ALA A 266 6.39 -21.64 -5.87
CA ALA A 266 6.43 -23.11 -5.81
C ALA A 266 5.07 -23.78 -6.02
N LEU A 267 3.95 -23.09 -5.75
CA LEU A 267 2.60 -23.62 -5.89
C LEU A 267 1.99 -23.37 -7.28
N GLY A 268 2.73 -22.78 -8.24
CA GLY A 268 2.24 -22.53 -9.59
C GLY A 268 1.05 -21.57 -9.67
N LEU A 269 0.78 -20.84 -8.62
CA LEU A 269 -0.27 -19.81 -8.58
C LEU A 269 0.32 -18.51 -9.17
N HIS A 270 0.38 -18.50 -10.51
CA HIS A 270 0.75 -17.34 -11.32
C HIS A 270 -0.43 -16.42 -11.57
#